data_d7219e0418f12484386b91abc5dab4e0
#
_entry.id   d7219e0418f12484386b91abc5dab4e0
#
_cell.length_a   1.000
_cell.length_b   1.000
_cell.length_c   1.000
_cell.angle_alpha   90.00
_cell.angle_beta   90.00
_cell.angle_gamma   90.00
#
_symmetry.space_group_name_H-M   'P 1'
#
loop_
_entity.id
_entity.type
_entity.pdbx_description
1 polymer ?
#
loop_
_entity_poly.entity_id
_entity_poly.type
_entity_poly.pdbx_seq_one_letter_code
_entity_poly.pdbx_strand_id
1 'polypeptide(L)'
;MRIIVTKDYEDMSRKAANIIAAQIITKPDCVLGLATGSTPIGTYENLVAGYNNGDLDFSEVKSVNLDEYRGLEHNNKQSYFYFMHDNLFNHVNIKPENINVPNGTELDAKKECKRYEDVIESYGGIDLQLLGLGHNGHIGFNEPTSAFDKETHCVDLTQSTIEANKRFFDSVDDVPRQAYTMGIGTIMKAKKILVVASGVDKADIVAKAFYGDVTPKVPASILQFHPDVTVVLDEAAASKINK
;
A
#
# COMPACT_ATOMS: atom_id res chain seq x y z
N MET A 1 0.04 18.79 -1.39
CA MET A 1 0.98 17.66 -1.61
C MET A 1 2.42 18.11 -1.30
N ARG A 2 3.20 17.27 -0.63
CA ARG A 2 4.61 17.51 -0.28
C ARG A 2 5.47 16.40 -0.91
N ILE A 3 6.55 16.76 -1.61
CA ILE A 3 7.51 15.80 -2.17
C ILE A 3 8.82 15.91 -1.40
N ILE A 4 9.35 14.77 -0.95
CA ILE A 4 10.62 14.64 -0.25
C ILE A 4 11.52 13.76 -1.13
N VAL A 5 12.62 14.31 -1.58
CA VAL A 5 13.65 13.57 -2.32
C VAL A 5 14.74 13.17 -1.35
N THR A 6 15.09 11.91 -1.34
CA THR A 6 16.10 11.28 -0.49
C THR A 6 17.22 10.73 -1.37
N LYS A 7 18.37 10.45 -0.78
CA LYS A 7 19.56 10.04 -1.51
C LYS A 7 19.38 8.71 -2.26
N ASP A 8 18.81 7.72 -1.58
CA ASP A 8 18.69 6.32 -2.04
C ASP A 8 17.50 5.63 -1.41
N TYR A 9 17.32 4.34 -1.73
CA TYR A 9 16.25 3.48 -1.19
C TYR A 9 16.27 3.40 0.34
N GLU A 10 17.45 3.29 0.95
CA GLU A 10 17.59 3.18 2.41
C GLU A 10 17.13 4.47 3.09
N ASP A 11 17.55 5.62 2.57
CA ASP A 11 17.14 6.93 3.11
C ASP A 11 15.65 7.20 2.87
N MET A 12 15.10 6.78 1.72
CA MET A 12 13.66 6.82 1.43
C MET A 12 12.89 5.98 2.46
N SER A 13 13.31 4.75 2.65
CA SER A 13 12.68 3.79 3.59
C SER A 13 12.70 4.30 5.02
N ARG A 14 13.87 4.79 5.48
CA ARG A 14 14.01 5.40 6.80
C ARG A 14 13.14 6.66 6.95
N LYS A 15 13.03 7.50 5.92
CA LYS A 15 12.18 8.69 5.94
C LYS A 15 10.71 8.36 6.00
N ALA A 16 10.26 7.36 5.23
CA ALA A 16 8.90 6.86 5.26
C ALA A 16 8.56 6.26 6.63
N ALA A 17 9.45 5.44 7.20
CA ALA A 17 9.29 4.88 8.53
C ALA A 17 9.14 5.97 9.60
N ASN A 18 9.94 7.04 9.55
CA ASN A 18 9.83 8.16 10.49
C ASN A 18 8.47 8.86 10.42
N ILE A 19 7.85 8.96 9.24
CA ILE A 19 6.52 9.55 9.07
C ILE A 19 5.45 8.64 9.70
N ILE A 20 5.54 7.33 9.49
CA ILE A 20 4.64 6.36 10.11
C ILE A 20 4.85 6.32 11.64
N ALA A 21 6.10 6.32 12.10
CA ALA A 21 6.45 6.37 13.52
C ALA A 21 5.85 7.61 14.21
N ALA A 22 5.97 8.78 13.59
CA ALA A 22 5.36 10.00 14.10
C ALA A 22 3.82 9.89 14.20
N GLN A 23 3.16 9.18 13.26
CA GLN A 23 1.72 8.92 13.33
C GLN A 23 1.38 8.03 14.52
N ILE A 24 2.14 6.96 14.77
CA ILE A 24 1.95 6.05 15.91
C ILE A 24 2.15 6.78 17.22
N ILE A 25 3.26 7.54 17.37
CA ILE A 25 3.60 8.29 18.59
C ILE A 25 2.51 9.33 18.91
N THR A 26 2.04 10.06 17.93
CA THR A 26 1.04 11.13 18.15
C THR A 26 -0.39 10.62 18.30
N LYS A 27 -0.69 9.43 17.81
CA LYS A 27 -1.98 8.76 17.91
C LYS A 27 -1.76 7.24 18.07
N PRO A 28 -1.54 6.72 19.28
CA PRO A 28 -1.24 5.30 19.52
C PRO A 28 -2.29 4.33 18.99
N ASP A 29 -3.57 4.72 18.98
CA ASP A 29 -4.71 3.95 18.45
C ASP A 29 -4.98 4.20 16.96
N CYS A 30 -3.97 4.69 16.21
CA CYS A 30 -4.13 5.03 14.80
C CYS A 30 -4.47 3.81 13.93
N VAL A 31 -5.17 4.09 12.83
CA VAL A 31 -5.45 3.12 11.77
C VAL A 31 -4.46 3.33 10.65
N LEU A 32 -3.58 2.36 10.42
CA LEU A 32 -2.60 2.37 9.35
C LEU A 32 -3.13 1.59 8.14
N GLY A 33 -3.21 2.24 7.00
CA GLY A 33 -3.33 1.58 5.70
C GLY A 33 -1.96 1.13 5.23
N LEU A 34 -1.78 -0.16 4.95
CA LEU A 34 -0.48 -0.74 4.61
C LEU A 34 -0.47 -1.33 3.20
N ALA A 35 0.71 -1.40 2.60
CA ALA A 35 0.95 -1.89 1.26
C ALA A 35 1.94 -3.06 1.26
N THR A 36 1.84 -3.94 0.29
CA THR A 36 2.80 -5.02 0.05
C THR A 36 3.76 -4.68 -1.11
N GLY A 37 4.63 -5.61 -1.45
CA GLY A 37 5.63 -5.46 -2.51
C GLY A 37 7.01 -5.08 -1.99
N SER A 38 7.98 -5.00 -2.89
CA SER A 38 9.39 -4.81 -2.50
C SER A 38 9.71 -3.41 -1.98
N THR A 39 9.00 -2.38 -2.46
CA THR A 39 9.31 -0.97 -2.09
C THR A 39 9.13 -0.68 -0.59
N PRO A 40 8.05 -1.11 0.10
CA PRO A 40 7.85 -0.81 1.52
C PRO A 40 8.67 -1.68 2.49
N ILE A 41 9.38 -2.72 2.05
CA ILE A 41 10.12 -3.63 2.95
C ILE A 41 11.08 -2.87 3.85
N GLY A 42 11.93 -2.03 3.30
CA GLY A 42 12.88 -1.24 4.10
C GLY A 42 12.18 -0.26 5.07
N THR A 43 10.96 0.19 4.75
CA THR A 43 10.15 0.98 5.68
C THR A 43 9.72 0.12 6.87
N TYR A 44 9.27 -1.11 6.64
CA TYR A 44 8.90 -2.05 7.71
C TYR A 44 10.09 -2.46 8.56
N GLU A 45 11.25 -2.72 7.96
CA GLU A 45 12.50 -3.00 8.70
C GLU A 45 12.86 -1.86 9.66
N ASN A 46 12.75 -0.60 9.21
CA ASN A 46 13.01 0.56 10.07
C ASN A 46 11.94 0.70 11.21
N LEU A 47 10.67 0.37 10.94
CA LEU A 47 9.63 0.37 11.98
C LEU A 47 9.88 -0.72 13.02
N VAL A 48 10.27 -1.92 12.60
CA VAL A 48 10.66 -3.03 13.48
C VAL A 48 11.88 -2.64 14.34
N ALA A 49 12.88 -1.99 13.72
CA ALA A 49 14.03 -1.48 14.47
C ALA A 49 13.61 -0.45 15.53
N GLY A 50 12.71 0.47 15.20
CA GLY A 50 12.16 1.44 16.16
C GLY A 50 11.40 0.76 17.32
N TYR A 51 10.62 -0.30 17.03
CA TYR A 51 9.98 -1.10 18.07
C TYR A 51 11.00 -1.82 18.96
N ASN A 52 12.00 -2.48 18.39
CA ASN A 52 13.04 -3.18 19.13
C ASN A 52 13.89 -2.25 20.00
N ASN A 53 14.06 -0.99 19.60
CA ASN A 53 14.73 0.03 20.39
C ASN A 53 13.87 0.62 21.53
N GLY A 54 12.57 0.28 21.58
CA GLY A 54 11.62 0.84 22.54
C GLY A 54 11.08 2.22 22.18
N ASP A 55 11.29 2.68 20.95
CA ASP A 55 10.80 3.98 20.47
C ASP A 55 9.34 3.93 20.01
N LEU A 56 8.83 2.74 19.64
CA LEU A 56 7.49 2.52 19.09
C LEU A 56 6.74 1.45 19.87
N ASP A 57 5.42 1.65 19.99
CA ASP A 57 4.47 0.68 20.57
C ASP A 57 3.31 0.49 19.59
N PHE A 58 3.09 -0.75 19.13
CA PHE A 58 2.03 -1.10 18.20
C PHE A 58 0.81 -1.73 18.89
N SER A 59 0.78 -1.82 20.22
CA SER A 59 -0.25 -2.56 20.97
C SER A 59 -1.67 -2.04 20.73
N GLU A 60 -1.85 -0.76 20.43
CA GLU A 60 -3.16 -0.16 20.14
C GLU A 60 -3.35 0.19 18.64
N VAL A 61 -2.29 0.03 17.83
CA VAL A 61 -2.36 0.27 16.38
C VAL A 61 -3.33 -0.72 15.73
N LYS A 62 -4.11 -0.24 14.76
CA LYS A 62 -4.95 -1.04 13.88
C LYS A 62 -4.39 -0.97 12.46
N SER A 63 -4.48 -2.06 11.70
CA SER A 63 -4.03 -2.09 10.32
C SER A 63 -5.11 -2.55 9.38
N VAL A 64 -5.12 -1.97 8.18
CA VAL A 64 -5.89 -2.41 7.03
C VAL A 64 -4.97 -2.44 5.81
N ASN A 65 -4.89 -3.56 5.09
CA ASN A 65 -4.06 -3.67 3.89
C ASN A 65 -4.83 -3.26 2.64
N LEU A 66 -4.11 -2.77 1.62
CA LEU A 66 -4.71 -2.35 0.35
C LEU A 66 -5.42 -3.48 -0.39
N ASP A 67 -4.86 -4.68 -0.33
CA ASP A 67 -5.26 -5.76 -1.22
C ASP A 67 -4.86 -7.14 -0.71
N GLU A 68 -5.42 -8.17 -1.35
CA GLU A 68 -5.06 -9.57 -1.18
C GLU A 68 -5.47 -10.36 -2.43
N TYR A 69 -4.72 -11.38 -2.77
CA TYR A 69 -5.08 -12.33 -3.82
C TYR A 69 -6.33 -13.13 -3.45
N ARG A 70 -7.28 -13.19 -4.38
CA ARG A 70 -8.46 -14.06 -4.25
C ARG A 70 -8.06 -15.51 -4.56
N GLY A 71 -8.42 -16.42 -3.65
CA GLY A 71 -8.16 -17.86 -3.78
C GLY A 71 -6.95 -18.33 -3.00
N LEU A 72 -6.19 -17.44 -2.32
CA LEU A 72 -5.06 -17.86 -1.47
C LEU A 72 -5.47 -17.95 -0.01
N GLU A 73 -5.01 -19.01 0.65
CA GLU A 73 -5.07 -19.17 2.10
C GLU A 73 -4.04 -18.26 2.79
N HIS A 74 -4.32 -17.84 4.02
CA HIS A 74 -3.43 -16.98 4.80
C HIS A 74 -2.01 -17.56 5.02
N ASN A 75 -1.91 -18.90 5.12
CA ASN A 75 -0.62 -19.60 5.30
C ASN A 75 0.15 -19.80 3.98
N ASN A 76 -0.43 -19.45 2.84
CA ASN A 76 0.29 -19.48 1.57
C ASN A 76 1.36 -18.39 1.59
N LYS A 77 2.61 -18.76 1.30
CA LYS A 77 3.77 -17.84 1.31
C LYS A 77 3.64 -16.67 0.32
N GLN A 78 2.74 -16.79 -0.64
CA GLN A 78 2.47 -15.74 -1.64
C GLN A 78 1.27 -14.87 -1.28
N SER A 79 0.53 -15.17 -0.20
CA SER A 79 -0.54 -14.29 0.27
C SER A 79 0.06 -13.00 0.84
N TYR A 80 -0.68 -11.90 0.73
CA TYR A 80 -0.28 -10.64 1.33
C TYR A 80 -0.42 -10.65 2.85
N PHE A 81 -1.32 -11.47 3.38
CA PHE A 81 -1.36 -11.78 4.80
C PHE A 81 -0.02 -12.35 5.29
N TYR A 82 0.50 -13.38 4.60
CA TYR A 82 1.81 -13.95 4.95
C TYR A 82 2.93 -12.93 4.81
N PHE A 83 2.95 -12.18 3.69
CA PHE A 83 3.94 -11.13 3.47
C PHE A 83 4.00 -10.12 4.62
N MET A 84 2.84 -9.65 5.09
CA MET A 84 2.78 -8.66 6.17
C MET A 84 3.22 -9.24 7.50
N HIS A 85 2.90 -10.51 7.78
CA HIS A 85 3.39 -11.20 8.97
C HIS A 85 4.90 -11.40 8.94
N ASP A 86 5.46 -11.78 7.79
CA ASP A 86 6.90 -12.01 7.62
C ASP A 86 7.72 -10.72 7.70
N ASN A 87 7.19 -9.58 7.23
CA ASN A 87 7.94 -8.33 7.17
C ASN A 87 7.64 -7.33 8.31
N LEU A 88 6.50 -7.46 9.01
CA LEU A 88 6.12 -6.51 10.06
C LEU A 88 5.44 -7.17 11.26
N PHE A 89 4.28 -7.83 11.08
CA PHE A 89 3.40 -8.13 12.19
C PHE A 89 3.98 -9.11 13.22
N ASN A 90 4.78 -10.10 12.79
CA ASN A 90 5.45 -11.04 13.69
C ASN A 90 6.62 -10.40 14.47
N HIS A 91 7.02 -9.19 14.14
CA HIS A 91 8.19 -8.53 14.69
C HIS A 91 7.85 -7.36 15.62
N VAL A 92 6.55 -7.05 15.79
CA VAL A 92 6.05 -5.97 16.64
C VAL A 92 4.89 -6.47 17.52
N ASN A 93 4.47 -5.68 18.51
CA ASN A 93 3.42 -6.10 19.47
C ASN A 93 1.98 -5.71 19.02
N ILE A 94 1.71 -5.62 17.73
CA ILE A 94 0.34 -5.40 17.25
C ILE A 94 -0.55 -6.58 17.64
N LYS A 95 -1.76 -6.29 18.12
CA LYS A 95 -2.72 -7.33 18.52
C LYS A 95 -3.30 -8.03 17.27
N PRO A 96 -3.41 -9.36 17.22
CA PRO A 96 -3.95 -10.08 16.05
C PRO A 96 -5.34 -9.60 15.61
N GLU A 97 -6.21 -9.25 16.54
CA GLU A 97 -7.56 -8.73 16.27
C GLU A 97 -7.57 -7.35 15.60
N ASN A 98 -6.45 -6.63 15.64
CA ASN A 98 -6.27 -5.33 15.02
C ASN A 98 -5.69 -5.42 13.59
N ILE A 99 -5.31 -6.63 13.14
CA ILE A 99 -4.74 -6.86 11.81
C ILE A 99 -5.86 -7.22 10.84
N ASN A 100 -6.00 -6.45 9.75
CA ASN A 100 -6.99 -6.71 8.74
C ASN A 100 -6.36 -6.70 7.35
N VAL A 101 -6.55 -7.81 6.65
CA VAL A 101 -6.24 -8.01 5.24
C VAL A 101 -7.51 -8.51 4.58
N PRO A 102 -7.82 -8.19 3.32
CA PRO A 102 -8.97 -8.77 2.64
C PRO A 102 -8.90 -10.31 2.69
N ASN A 103 -10.03 -10.97 2.88
CA ASN A 103 -10.07 -12.43 2.98
C ASN A 103 -10.04 -13.08 1.60
N GLY A 104 -8.86 -13.52 1.15
CA GLY A 104 -8.67 -14.19 -0.14
C GLY A 104 -9.51 -15.46 -0.30
N THR A 105 -9.90 -16.13 0.79
CA THR A 105 -10.67 -17.39 0.74
C THR A 105 -12.18 -17.18 0.65
N GLU A 106 -12.70 -15.97 0.90
CA GLU A 106 -14.10 -15.66 0.64
C GLU A 106 -14.31 -15.48 -0.87
N LEU A 107 -15.10 -16.37 -1.46
CA LEU A 107 -15.32 -16.37 -2.91
C LEU A 107 -16.54 -15.53 -3.35
N ASP A 108 -17.39 -15.11 -2.41
CA ASP A 108 -18.42 -14.10 -2.69
C ASP A 108 -17.78 -12.70 -2.62
N ALA A 109 -17.42 -12.18 -3.79
CA ALA A 109 -16.74 -10.90 -3.90
C ALA A 109 -17.56 -9.73 -3.30
N LYS A 110 -18.88 -9.74 -3.45
CA LYS A 110 -19.73 -8.68 -2.88
C LYS A 110 -19.72 -8.72 -1.36
N LYS A 111 -19.76 -9.91 -0.80
CA LYS A 111 -19.73 -10.12 0.65
C LYS A 111 -18.40 -9.67 1.23
N GLU A 112 -17.28 -10.06 0.61
CA GLU A 112 -15.96 -9.68 1.10
C GLU A 112 -15.70 -8.18 0.97
N CYS A 113 -15.97 -7.60 -0.19
CA CYS A 113 -15.77 -6.16 -0.41
C CYS A 113 -16.58 -5.33 0.59
N LYS A 114 -17.85 -5.71 0.82
CA LYS A 114 -18.67 -5.04 1.84
C LYS A 114 -18.10 -5.22 3.25
N ARG A 115 -17.74 -6.45 3.65
CA ARG A 115 -17.14 -6.72 4.96
C ARG A 115 -15.90 -5.83 5.18
N TYR A 116 -15.07 -5.69 4.16
CA TYR A 116 -13.83 -4.94 4.28
C TYR A 116 -14.07 -3.44 4.42
N GLU A 117 -15.01 -2.86 3.66
CA GLU A 117 -15.42 -1.47 3.85
C GLU A 117 -16.04 -1.26 5.24
N ASP A 118 -16.88 -2.19 5.73
CA ASP A 118 -17.47 -2.12 7.08
C ASP A 118 -16.39 -2.14 8.18
N VAL A 119 -15.31 -2.90 7.99
CA VAL A 119 -14.15 -2.90 8.91
C VAL A 119 -13.48 -1.53 8.94
N ILE A 120 -13.19 -0.95 7.77
CA ILE A 120 -12.55 0.38 7.66
C ILE A 120 -13.45 1.44 8.30
N GLU A 121 -14.75 1.39 8.05
CA GLU A 121 -15.72 2.33 8.63
C GLU A 121 -15.82 2.17 10.16
N SER A 122 -15.80 0.93 10.67
CA SER A 122 -15.87 0.65 12.12
C SER A 122 -14.68 1.23 12.90
N TYR A 123 -13.53 1.41 12.23
CA TYR A 123 -12.35 2.06 12.79
C TYR A 123 -12.38 3.60 12.68
N GLY A 124 -13.42 4.18 12.07
CA GLY A 124 -13.51 5.61 11.81
C GLY A 124 -12.62 6.08 10.65
N GLY A 125 -12.28 5.17 9.74
CA GLY A 125 -11.44 5.41 8.57
C GLY A 125 -9.94 5.26 8.84
N ILE A 126 -9.13 5.54 7.84
CA ILE A 126 -7.68 5.37 7.84
C ILE A 126 -6.99 6.68 8.24
N ASP A 127 -6.11 6.64 9.25
CA ASP A 127 -5.36 7.83 9.68
C ASP A 127 -4.18 8.13 8.75
N LEU A 128 -3.46 7.09 8.29
CA LEU A 128 -2.35 7.22 7.33
C LEU A 128 -2.34 6.01 6.41
N GLN A 129 -2.47 6.25 5.10
CA GLN A 129 -2.38 5.21 4.07
C GLN A 129 -1.02 5.22 3.41
N LEU A 130 -0.27 4.13 3.54
CA LEU A 130 0.95 3.89 2.78
C LEU A 130 0.61 3.33 1.39
N LEU A 131 1.23 3.88 0.35
CA LEU A 131 1.07 3.47 -1.05
C LEU A 131 2.44 3.25 -1.70
N GLY A 132 2.58 2.17 -2.44
CA GLY A 132 3.56 2.06 -3.51
C GLY A 132 3.04 2.71 -4.80
N LEU A 133 3.89 2.80 -5.82
CA LEU A 133 3.53 3.32 -7.14
C LEU A 133 3.87 2.28 -8.22
N GLY A 134 2.85 1.79 -8.92
CA GLY A 134 3.04 0.89 -10.06
C GLY A 134 3.67 1.60 -11.26
N HIS A 135 4.29 0.85 -12.19
CA HIS A 135 4.97 1.41 -13.37
C HIS A 135 4.03 2.16 -14.33
N ASN A 136 2.75 1.81 -14.33
CA ASN A 136 1.71 2.49 -15.12
C ASN A 136 0.87 3.48 -14.29
N GLY A 137 1.27 3.73 -13.03
CA GLY A 137 0.61 4.65 -12.12
C GLY A 137 -0.51 4.04 -11.30
N HIS A 138 -0.67 2.72 -11.29
CA HIS A 138 -1.62 2.07 -10.40
C HIS A 138 -1.23 2.22 -8.92
N ILE A 139 -2.22 2.26 -8.06
CA ILE A 139 -2.12 2.19 -6.60
C ILE A 139 -3.06 1.10 -6.08
N GLY A 140 -2.56 0.18 -5.23
CA GLY A 140 -3.19 -1.12 -5.04
C GLY A 140 -3.27 -1.86 -6.38
N PHE A 141 -4.35 -2.57 -6.64
CA PHE A 141 -4.63 -3.14 -7.97
C PHE A 141 -5.57 -2.24 -8.82
N ASN A 142 -5.64 -0.94 -8.54
CA ASN A 142 -6.40 0.00 -9.37
C ASN A 142 -5.57 0.36 -10.61
N GLU A 143 -5.73 -0.45 -11.66
CA GLU A 143 -5.07 -0.30 -12.96
C GLU A 143 -5.63 0.88 -13.78
N PRO A 144 -4.89 1.38 -14.82
CA PRO A 144 -5.40 2.39 -15.74
C PRO A 144 -6.72 1.99 -16.42
N THR A 145 -7.77 2.76 -16.22
CA THR A 145 -9.11 2.54 -16.74
C THR A 145 -9.72 3.82 -17.31
N SER A 146 -11.04 3.83 -17.55
CA SER A 146 -11.79 5.01 -17.98
C SER A 146 -12.44 5.78 -16.82
N ALA A 147 -12.46 5.22 -15.60
CA ALA A 147 -13.06 5.83 -14.42
C ALA A 147 -12.28 5.41 -13.16
N PHE A 148 -12.44 6.12 -12.07
CA PHE A 148 -11.91 5.74 -10.77
C PHE A 148 -12.92 4.87 -10.03
N ASP A 149 -12.48 3.71 -9.53
CA ASP A 149 -13.28 2.85 -8.67
C ASP A 149 -13.42 3.46 -7.27
N LYS A 150 -14.61 3.35 -6.70
CA LYS A 150 -14.93 4.04 -5.44
C LYS A 150 -14.54 3.23 -4.21
N GLU A 151 -15.03 2.01 -4.11
CA GLU A 151 -14.94 1.16 -2.92
C GLU A 151 -14.09 -0.06 -3.19
N THR A 152 -13.79 -0.83 -2.14
CA THR A 152 -13.14 -2.13 -2.27
C THR A 152 -13.89 -2.99 -3.27
N HIS A 153 -13.17 -3.60 -4.19
CA HIS A 153 -13.72 -4.38 -5.28
C HIS A 153 -12.82 -5.56 -5.65
N CYS A 154 -13.38 -6.52 -6.37
CA CYS A 154 -12.64 -7.63 -6.94
C CYS A 154 -12.21 -7.26 -8.35
N VAL A 155 -10.92 -7.43 -8.66
CA VAL A 155 -10.35 -7.15 -9.98
C VAL A 155 -9.81 -8.41 -10.63
N ASP A 156 -9.91 -8.49 -11.95
CA ASP A 156 -9.14 -9.44 -12.74
C ASP A 156 -7.73 -8.87 -12.95
N LEU A 157 -6.72 -9.68 -12.62
CA LEU A 157 -5.33 -9.26 -12.79
C LEU A 157 -4.97 -9.20 -14.27
N THR A 158 -4.27 -8.14 -14.65
CA THR A 158 -3.78 -8.01 -16.04
C THR A 158 -2.73 -9.08 -16.36
N GLN A 159 -2.60 -9.45 -17.63
CA GLN A 159 -1.59 -10.42 -18.05
C GLN A 159 -0.18 -9.97 -17.64
N SER A 160 0.11 -8.67 -17.72
CA SER A 160 1.40 -8.11 -17.27
C SER A 160 1.63 -8.28 -15.78
N THR A 161 0.58 -8.14 -14.95
CA THR A 161 0.66 -8.37 -13.50
C THR A 161 0.88 -9.86 -13.18
N ILE A 162 0.18 -10.76 -13.89
CA ILE A 162 0.36 -12.21 -13.75
C ILE A 162 1.80 -12.61 -14.10
N GLU A 163 2.32 -12.12 -15.24
CA GLU A 163 3.69 -12.42 -15.67
C GLU A 163 4.74 -11.83 -14.70
N ALA A 164 4.51 -10.63 -14.17
CA ALA A 164 5.41 -10.02 -13.19
C ALA A 164 5.44 -10.81 -11.88
N ASN A 165 4.30 -11.39 -11.47
CA ASN A 165 4.18 -12.14 -10.22
C ASN A 165 4.56 -13.63 -10.36
N LYS A 166 4.65 -14.17 -11.60
CA LYS A 166 5.04 -15.56 -11.87
C LYS A 166 6.31 -15.98 -11.14
N ARG A 167 7.27 -15.09 -10.98
CA ARG A 167 8.54 -15.32 -10.27
C ARG A 167 8.39 -15.77 -8.81
N PHE A 168 7.21 -15.59 -8.24
CA PHE A 168 6.90 -15.95 -6.84
C PHE A 168 6.13 -17.27 -6.73
N PHE A 169 5.75 -17.92 -7.85
CA PHE A 169 4.95 -19.14 -7.91
C PHE A 169 5.70 -20.23 -8.67
N ASP A 170 5.34 -21.49 -8.43
CA ASP A 170 5.98 -22.64 -9.08
C ASP A 170 5.65 -22.68 -10.57
N SER A 171 4.44 -22.25 -10.95
CA SER A 171 4.03 -22.12 -12.35
C SER A 171 3.17 -20.86 -12.57
N VAL A 172 2.99 -20.46 -13.83
CA VAL A 172 2.11 -19.35 -14.19
C VAL A 172 0.63 -19.66 -13.89
N ASP A 173 0.28 -20.96 -13.88
CA ASP A 173 -1.09 -21.39 -13.61
C ASP A 173 -1.45 -21.29 -12.12
N ASP A 174 -0.45 -21.29 -11.24
CA ASP A 174 -0.61 -21.10 -9.79
C ASP A 174 -0.78 -19.62 -9.39
N VAL A 175 -0.47 -18.70 -10.30
CA VAL A 175 -0.67 -17.26 -10.05
C VAL A 175 -2.16 -16.97 -10.00
N PRO A 176 -2.68 -16.37 -8.91
CA PRO A 176 -4.08 -15.97 -8.83
C PRO A 176 -4.48 -15.08 -10.00
N ARG A 177 -5.70 -15.23 -10.46
CA ARG A 177 -6.24 -14.45 -11.58
C ARG A 177 -7.02 -13.23 -11.12
N GLN A 178 -7.36 -13.17 -9.84
CA GLN A 178 -8.15 -12.11 -9.23
C GLN A 178 -7.55 -11.67 -7.90
N ALA A 179 -7.87 -10.43 -7.53
CA ALA A 179 -7.52 -9.87 -6.22
C ALA A 179 -8.68 -9.02 -5.68
N TYR A 180 -8.75 -8.89 -4.36
CA TYR A 180 -9.52 -7.86 -3.70
C TYR A 180 -8.62 -6.64 -3.51
N THR A 181 -9.08 -5.46 -3.88
CA THR A 181 -8.31 -4.23 -3.72
C THR A 181 -9.18 -3.09 -3.22
N MET A 182 -8.63 -2.30 -2.33
CA MET A 182 -9.24 -1.06 -1.87
C MET A 182 -9.38 -0.10 -3.05
N GLY A 183 -10.59 0.43 -3.27
CA GLY A 183 -10.85 1.36 -4.37
C GLY A 183 -10.25 2.74 -4.13
N ILE A 184 -10.08 3.49 -5.21
CA ILE A 184 -9.55 4.86 -5.19
C ILE A 184 -10.34 5.76 -4.24
N GLY A 185 -11.68 5.63 -4.23
CA GLY A 185 -12.51 6.45 -3.33
C GLY A 185 -12.25 6.16 -1.85
N THR A 186 -12.02 4.89 -1.48
CA THR A 186 -11.67 4.50 -0.12
C THR A 186 -10.27 5.01 0.26
N ILE A 187 -9.28 4.86 -0.65
CA ILE A 187 -7.94 5.42 -0.47
C ILE A 187 -7.99 6.95 -0.24
N MET A 188 -8.78 7.66 -1.04
CA MET A 188 -8.91 9.12 -0.96
C MET A 188 -9.64 9.63 0.29
N LYS A 189 -10.31 8.76 1.04
CA LYS A 189 -10.91 9.09 2.35
C LYS A 189 -9.90 8.99 3.50
N ALA A 190 -8.71 8.45 3.31
CA ALA A 190 -7.67 8.45 4.32
C ALA A 190 -7.34 9.88 4.75
N LYS A 191 -7.02 10.10 6.04
CA LYS A 191 -6.69 11.46 6.53
C LYS A 191 -5.37 11.96 5.99
N LYS A 192 -4.40 11.05 5.82
CA LYS A 192 -3.08 11.32 5.25
C LYS A 192 -2.70 10.20 4.30
N ILE A 193 -1.96 10.53 3.26
CA ILE A 193 -1.42 9.56 2.31
C ILE A 193 0.11 9.70 2.26
N LEU A 194 0.81 8.58 2.35
CA LEU A 194 2.24 8.47 2.19
C LEU A 194 2.54 7.59 0.98
N VAL A 195 3.11 8.17 -0.06
CA VAL A 195 3.55 7.43 -1.25
C VAL A 195 5.05 7.21 -1.20
N VAL A 196 5.50 6.00 -1.49
CA VAL A 196 6.91 5.65 -1.61
C VAL A 196 7.21 5.11 -3.01
N ALA A 197 8.28 5.63 -3.65
CA ALA A 197 8.76 5.11 -4.91
C ALA A 197 10.28 5.25 -5.02
N SER A 198 10.94 4.22 -5.53
CA SER A 198 12.39 4.13 -5.65
C SER A 198 12.78 3.54 -7.00
N GLY A 199 13.90 4.02 -7.54
CA GLY A 199 14.48 3.52 -8.78
C GLY A 199 14.14 4.37 -10.02
N VAL A 200 15.08 4.38 -10.96
CA VAL A 200 14.97 5.18 -12.20
C VAL A 200 13.79 4.74 -13.09
N ASP A 201 13.38 3.48 -13.00
CA ASP A 201 12.20 2.92 -13.70
C ASP A 201 10.87 3.55 -13.26
N LYS A 202 10.85 4.22 -12.10
CA LYS A 202 9.70 4.99 -11.60
C LYS A 202 9.69 6.46 -12.05
N ALA A 203 10.78 6.98 -12.59
CA ALA A 203 10.92 8.41 -12.87
C ALA A 203 9.84 8.97 -13.80
N ASP A 204 9.50 8.24 -14.88
CA ASP A 204 8.45 8.67 -15.82
C ASP A 204 7.07 8.69 -15.19
N ILE A 205 6.74 7.66 -14.42
CA ILE A 205 5.42 7.58 -13.81
C ILE A 205 5.27 8.53 -12.63
N VAL A 206 6.34 8.81 -11.89
CA VAL A 206 6.37 9.84 -10.84
C VAL A 206 6.07 11.21 -11.45
N ALA A 207 6.71 11.57 -12.55
CA ALA A 207 6.45 12.84 -13.26
C ALA A 207 4.99 12.91 -13.74
N LYS A 208 4.48 11.84 -14.36
CA LYS A 208 3.09 11.79 -14.85
C LYS A 208 2.06 11.85 -13.71
N ALA A 209 2.29 11.12 -12.61
CA ALA A 209 1.35 11.02 -11.50
C ALA A 209 1.22 12.32 -10.71
N PHE A 210 2.33 13.06 -10.52
CA PHE A 210 2.36 14.19 -9.57
C PHE A 210 2.49 15.56 -10.24
N TYR A 211 2.81 15.61 -11.54
CA TYR A 211 2.96 16.85 -12.31
C TYR A 211 2.19 16.84 -13.65
N GLY A 212 1.65 15.69 -14.05
CA GLY A 212 0.79 15.55 -15.23
C GLY A 212 -0.68 15.80 -14.92
N ASP A 213 -1.52 15.56 -15.92
CA ASP A 213 -2.97 15.69 -15.81
C ASP A 213 -3.55 14.65 -14.86
N VAL A 214 -4.58 15.02 -14.10
CA VAL A 214 -5.35 14.09 -13.28
C VAL A 214 -6.29 13.29 -14.17
N THR A 215 -6.03 11.99 -14.25
CA THR A 215 -6.76 11.10 -15.15
C THR A 215 -6.78 9.65 -14.64
N PRO A 216 -7.87 8.90 -14.85
CA PRO A 216 -7.90 7.46 -14.54
C PRO A 216 -6.90 6.62 -15.34
N LYS A 217 -6.32 7.17 -16.41
CA LYS A 217 -5.22 6.53 -17.17
C LYS A 217 -3.90 6.51 -16.41
N VAL A 218 -3.78 7.31 -15.36
CA VAL A 218 -2.70 7.31 -14.37
C VAL A 218 -3.37 7.38 -12.99
N PRO A 219 -3.80 6.25 -12.42
CA PRO A 219 -4.65 6.25 -11.21
C PRO A 219 -4.09 7.07 -10.04
N ALA A 220 -2.77 7.00 -9.80
CA ALA A 220 -2.12 7.79 -8.76
C ALA A 220 -2.22 9.31 -8.98
N SER A 221 -2.56 9.79 -10.18
CA SER A 221 -2.70 11.23 -10.44
C SER A 221 -3.81 11.89 -9.63
N ILE A 222 -4.82 11.12 -9.21
CA ILE A 222 -5.91 11.63 -8.35
C ILE A 222 -5.40 12.14 -6.99
N LEU A 223 -4.26 11.64 -6.54
CA LEU A 223 -3.65 12.05 -5.28
C LEU A 223 -3.28 13.54 -5.25
N GLN A 224 -3.16 14.19 -6.41
CA GLN A 224 -2.99 15.64 -6.51
C GLN A 224 -4.16 16.42 -5.87
N PHE A 225 -5.34 15.83 -5.80
CA PHE A 225 -6.54 16.45 -5.19
C PHE A 225 -6.71 16.11 -3.70
N HIS A 226 -5.90 15.21 -3.16
CA HIS A 226 -5.98 14.89 -1.74
C HIS A 226 -5.33 16.00 -0.89
N PRO A 227 -5.95 16.41 0.24
CA PRO A 227 -5.47 17.55 1.04
C PRO A 227 -4.11 17.32 1.72
N ASP A 228 -3.79 16.07 2.09
CA ASP A 228 -2.57 15.74 2.83
C ASP A 228 -1.85 14.52 2.23
N VAL A 229 -1.00 14.77 1.24
CA VAL A 229 -0.15 13.76 0.58
C VAL A 229 1.31 14.10 0.79
N THR A 230 2.06 13.13 1.28
CA THR A 230 3.53 13.16 1.29
C THR A 230 4.04 12.06 0.35
N VAL A 231 4.88 12.43 -0.60
CA VAL A 231 5.56 11.53 -1.53
C VAL A 231 7.03 11.49 -1.16
N VAL A 232 7.57 10.33 -0.84
CA VAL A 232 8.99 10.12 -0.53
C VAL A 232 9.61 9.32 -1.67
N LEU A 233 10.60 9.92 -2.32
CA LEU A 233 11.28 9.38 -3.50
C LEU A 233 12.77 9.30 -3.23
N ASP A 234 13.46 8.33 -3.85
CA ASP A 234 14.90 8.47 -4.02
C ASP A 234 15.24 9.41 -5.20
N GLU A 235 16.50 9.82 -5.31
CA GLU A 235 16.98 10.70 -6.40
C GLU A 235 16.73 10.09 -7.78
N ALA A 236 16.81 8.75 -7.90
CA ALA A 236 16.61 8.04 -9.16
C ALA A 236 15.14 8.13 -9.62
N ALA A 237 14.18 7.87 -8.72
CA ALA A 237 12.76 8.03 -9.00
C ALA A 237 12.36 9.49 -9.25
N ALA A 238 13.06 10.43 -8.62
CA ALA A 238 12.84 11.88 -8.75
C ALA A 238 13.52 12.50 -9.97
N SER A 239 14.29 11.74 -10.77
CA SER A 239 15.18 12.29 -11.81
C SER A 239 14.48 13.05 -12.94
N LYS A 240 13.17 12.85 -13.13
CA LYS A 240 12.36 13.51 -14.17
C LYS A 240 11.38 14.55 -13.64
N ILE A 241 11.40 14.85 -12.33
CA ILE A 241 10.65 15.98 -11.78
C ILE A 241 11.55 17.20 -11.69
N ASN A 242 11.10 18.32 -12.24
CA ASN A 242 11.82 19.59 -12.14
C ASN A 242 11.82 20.05 -10.67
N LYS A 243 13.01 20.34 -10.15
CA LYS A 243 13.20 20.97 -8.85
C LYS A 243 12.79 22.43 -8.88
#